data_b81953b07471956d04dc3986257b2bc5
#
_entry.id   b81953b07471956d04dc3986257b2bc5
#
_cell.length_a   1.000
_cell.length_b   1.000
_cell.length_c   1.000
_cell.angle_alpha   90.00
_cell.angle_beta   90.00
_cell.angle_gamma   90.00
#
_symmetry.space_group_name_H-M   'P 1'
#
loop_
_entity.id
_entity.type
_entity.pdbx_description
1 polymer ?
#
loop_
_entity_poly.entity_id
_entity_poly.type
_entity_poly.pdbx_seq_one_letter_code
_entity_poly.pdbx_strand_id
1 'polypeptide(L)'
;MHEYGLEMLLEIAHFWQSIAQFDSEHQRYSIEDVMGPDEFHEKYPFAQKGGLKNNAYTNMMVVWLFETIETLTNTFDAKVIDEQLIKTSAPKNFLQKMKEIKRQLYLEINEDGIIAQFEGYFKLKELDWTAYQAKYSNIYRMDRLLNAEGLSADDYQVAKQADTLMIFYNLSKKQVDHILTDLNYTLPEDYVEQNLAYYLARTTHGSTLSRIVHAQLAAIVKDDTLAWRLFQE
;
A
#
# COMPACT_ATOMS: atom_id res chain seq x y z
N MET A 1 -14.28 19.43 11.37
CA MET A 1 -13.76 18.31 12.20
C MET A 1 -14.70 17.97 13.37
N HIS A 2 -15.23 18.98 14.09
CA HIS A 2 -16.02 18.75 15.32
C HIS A 2 -17.35 17.99 15.14
N GLU A 3 -18.07 18.16 14.04
CA GLU A 3 -19.40 17.55 13.90
C GLU A 3 -19.40 16.15 13.30
N TYR A 4 -18.57 15.91 12.28
CA TYR A 4 -18.63 14.65 11.52
C TYR A 4 -17.26 14.02 11.27
N GLY A 5 -16.17 14.79 11.29
CA GLY A 5 -14.85 14.31 10.88
C GLY A 5 -14.30 13.23 11.82
N LEU A 6 -14.40 13.41 13.12
CA LEU A 6 -13.93 12.42 14.10
C LEU A 6 -14.79 11.14 14.06
N GLU A 7 -16.11 11.28 13.96
CA GLU A 7 -17.03 10.15 13.79
C GLU A 7 -16.65 9.31 12.57
N MET A 8 -16.47 9.97 11.41
CA MET A 8 -16.09 9.27 10.18
C MET A 8 -14.76 8.54 10.32
N LEU A 9 -13.74 9.15 10.94
CA LEU A 9 -12.44 8.51 11.15
C LEU A 9 -12.56 7.30 12.09
N LEU A 10 -13.36 7.41 13.16
CA LEU A 10 -13.59 6.30 14.09
C LEU A 10 -14.33 5.13 13.42
N GLU A 11 -15.34 5.40 12.60
CA GLU A 11 -16.04 4.35 11.84
C GLU A 11 -15.12 3.63 10.84
N ILE A 12 -14.31 4.38 10.09
CA ILE A 12 -13.33 3.78 9.18
C ILE A 12 -12.31 2.94 9.97
N ALA A 13 -11.83 3.45 11.10
CA ALA A 13 -10.89 2.71 11.95
C ALA A 13 -11.53 1.45 12.57
N HIS A 14 -12.80 1.53 12.94
CA HIS A 14 -13.54 0.37 13.45
C HIS A 14 -13.65 -0.73 12.39
N PHE A 15 -13.93 -0.36 11.14
CA PHE A 15 -13.91 -1.32 10.03
C PHE A 15 -12.54 -2.01 9.92
N TRP A 16 -11.44 -1.26 9.81
CA TRP A 16 -10.10 -1.85 9.67
C TRP A 16 -9.68 -2.67 10.88
N GLN A 17 -10.03 -2.21 12.09
CA GLN A 17 -9.78 -2.99 13.30
C GLN A 17 -10.53 -4.33 13.31
N SER A 18 -11.76 -4.35 12.78
CA SER A 18 -12.61 -5.54 12.81
C SER A 18 -12.11 -6.66 11.91
N ILE A 19 -11.37 -6.33 10.84
CA ILE A 19 -10.83 -7.30 9.89
C ILE A 19 -9.35 -7.61 10.11
N ALA A 20 -8.64 -6.82 10.91
CA ALA A 20 -7.25 -7.10 11.27
C ALA A 20 -7.19 -8.30 12.23
N GLN A 21 -6.51 -9.36 11.83
CA GLN A 21 -6.38 -10.60 12.59
C GLN A 21 -4.92 -10.84 12.99
N PHE A 22 -4.70 -11.36 14.20
CA PHE A 22 -3.34 -11.71 14.63
C PHE A 22 -2.90 -13.00 13.94
N ASP A 23 -1.81 -12.90 13.20
CA ASP A 23 -1.17 -14.01 12.51
C ASP A 23 -0.03 -14.55 13.38
N SER A 24 -0.19 -15.79 13.84
CA SER A 24 0.80 -16.46 14.69
C SER A 24 2.08 -16.86 13.95
N GLU A 25 2.07 -16.97 12.62
CA GLU A 25 3.25 -17.27 11.82
C GLU A 25 4.21 -16.08 11.80
N HIS A 26 3.67 -14.90 11.52
CA HIS A 26 4.46 -13.66 11.49
C HIS A 26 4.59 -12.99 12.86
N GLN A 27 3.80 -13.41 13.87
CA GLN A 27 3.67 -12.73 15.16
C GLN A 27 3.26 -11.26 15.00
N ARG A 28 2.36 -10.99 14.02
CA ARG A 28 1.90 -9.66 13.61
C ARG A 28 0.42 -9.69 13.26
N TYR A 29 -0.18 -8.52 13.14
CA TYR A 29 -1.53 -8.40 12.57
C TYR A 29 -1.46 -8.42 11.04
N SER A 30 -2.41 -9.13 10.43
CA SER A 30 -2.63 -9.24 9.00
C SER A 30 -4.01 -8.72 8.62
N ILE A 31 -4.12 -8.13 7.44
CA ILE A 31 -5.38 -7.80 6.78
C ILE A 31 -5.45 -8.64 5.51
N GLU A 32 -6.52 -9.39 5.36
CA GLU A 32 -6.73 -10.33 4.25
C GLU A 32 -7.95 -9.95 3.42
N ASP A 33 -8.10 -10.59 2.26
CA ASP A 33 -9.23 -10.40 1.34
C ASP A 33 -9.37 -8.94 0.84
N VAL A 34 -8.25 -8.24 0.66
CA VAL A 34 -8.22 -6.86 0.15
C VAL A 34 -7.60 -6.81 -1.24
N MET A 35 -7.90 -5.75 -1.97
CA MET A 35 -7.23 -5.37 -3.21
C MET A 35 -6.63 -3.98 -3.02
N GLY A 36 -5.44 -3.78 -3.58
CA GLY A 36 -4.79 -2.48 -3.59
C GLY A 36 -5.30 -1.58 -4.72
N PRO A 37 -4.75 -0.36 -4.85
CA PRO A 37 -5.04 0.54 -5.97
C PRO A 37 -4.62 0.01 -7.35
N ASP A 38 -3.68 -0.96 -7.43
CA ASP A 38 -3.31 -1.61 -8.68
C ASP A 38 -4.43 -2.55 -9.16
N GLU A 39 -4.79 -2.43 -10.42
CA GLU A 39 -5.89 -3.18 -11.00
C GLU A 39 -5.44 -4.50 -11.64
N PHE A 40 -4.15 -4.87 -11.58
CA PHE A 40 -3.65 -6.08 -12.22
C PHE A 40 -3.71 -7.31 -11.31
N HIS A 41 -3.51 -7.14 -10.02
CA HIS A 41 -3.56 -8.23 -9.06
C HIS A 41 -4.90 -8.24 -8.31
N GLU A 42 -5.71 -9.25 -8.59
CA GLU A 42 -7.01 -9.44 -7.95
C GLU A 42 -7.00 -10.62 -6.97
N LYS A 43 -6.06 -11.56 -7.15
CA LYS A 43 -5.96 -12.80 -6.38
C LYS A 43 -4.57 -13.41 -6.46
N TYR A 44 -4.32 -14.40 -5.65
CA TYR A 44 -3.12 -15.24 -5.78
C TYR A 44 -3.19 -16.16 -7.00
N PRO A 45 -2.03 -16.54 -7.59
CA PRO A 45 -1.99 -17.56 -8.64
C PRO A 45 -2.76 -18.81 -8.22
N PHE A 46 -3.60 -19.32 -9.14
CA PHE A 46 -4.44 -20.51 -8.94
C PHE A 46 -5.54 -20.38 -7.86
N ALA A 47 -5.68 -19.23 -7.18
CA ALA A 47 -6.77 -19.04 -6.22
C ALA A 47 -8.12 -18.97 -6.94
N GLN A 48 -9.14 -19.56 -6.32
CA GLN A 48 -10.52 -19.50 -6.81
C GLN A 48 -11.23 -18.22 -6.34
N LYS A 49 -10.83 -17.68 -5.19
CA LYS A 49 -11.38 -16.47 -4.57
C LYS A 49 -10.44 -15.30 -4.83
N GLY A 50 -11.01 -14.12 -5.08
CA GLY A 50 -10.29 -12.86 -5.11
C GLY A 50 -9.85 -12.42 -3.72
N GLY A 51 -8.95 -11.45 -3.68
CA GLY A 51 -8.37 -10.87 -2.46
C GLY A 51 -6.91 -11.27 -2.24
N LEU A 52 -6.18 -10.33 -1.68
CA LEU A 52 -4.76 -10.43 -1.35
C LEU A 52 -4.57 -10.25 0.16
N LYS A 53 -3.46 -10.71 0.68
CA LYS A 53 -3.09 -10.56 2.08
C LYS A 53 -2.01 -9.49 2.22
N ASN A 54 -2.14 -8.64 3.22
CA ASN A 54 -1.13 -7.67 3.60
C ASN A 54 -0.68 -6.76 2.44
N ASN A 55 -1.66 -6.17 1.73
CA ASN A 55 -1.35 -5.11 0.77
C ASN A 55 -0.66 -3.95 1.51
N ALA A 56 0.56 -3.62 1.08
CA ALA A 56 1.41 -2.67 1.79
C ALA A 56 0.80 -1.26 1.84
N TYR A 57 0.22 -0.78 0.74
CA TYR A 57 -0.46 0.52 0.71
C TYR A 57 -1.61 0.55 1.73
N THR A 58 -2.47 -0.46 1.71
CA THR A 58 -3.57 -0.58 2.67
C THR A 58 -3.07 -0.58 4.11
N ASN A 59 -2.09 -1.43 4.44
CA ASN A 59 -1.57 -1.55 5.79
C ASN A 59 -0.93 -0.25 6.28
N MET A 60 -0.14 0.44 5.43
CA MET A 60 0.47 1.72 5.76
C MET A 60 -0.57 2.83 5.97
N MET A 61 -1.63 2.87 5.15
CA MET A 61 -2.72 3.83 5.30
C MET A 61 -3.56 3.57 6.55
N VAL A 62 -3.72 2.31 6.95
CA VAL A 62 -4.38 1.93 8.22
C VAL A 62 -3.54 2.41 9.42
N VAL A 63 -2.22 2.21 9.38
CA VAL A 63 -1.32 2.73 10.43
C VAL A 63 -1.41 4.25 10.51
N TRP A 64 -1.33 4.95 9.38
CA TRP A 64 -1.47 6.41 9.31
C TRP A 64 -2.82 6.89 9.89
N LEU A 65 -3.91 6.20 9.56
CA LEU A 65 -5.24 6.51 10.11
C LEU A 65 -5.26 6.37 11.64
N PHE A 66 -4.71 5.28 12.15
CA PHE A 66 -4.68 5.01 13.59
C PHE A 66 -3.80 6.02 14.34
N GLU A 67 -2.67 6.44 13.77
CA GLU A 67 -1.84 7.54 14.30
C GLU A 67 -2.59 8.87 14.31
N THR A 68 -3.32 9.16 13.24
CA THR A 68 -4.13 10.38 13.14
C THR A 68 -5.18 10.41 14.24
N ILE A 69 -5.90 9.31 14.47
CA ILE A 69 -6.88 9.20 15.53
C ILE A 69 -6.22 9.32 16.92
N GLU A 70 -5.09 8.66 17.14
CA GLU A 70 -4.35 8.78 18.40
C GLU A 70 -3.96 10.24 18.68
N THR A 71 -3.49 10.96 17.67
CA THR A 71 -3.17 12.39 17.77
C THR A 71 -4.40 13.22 18.12
N LEU A 72 -5.53 12.96 17.46
CA LEU A 72 -6.79 13.65 17.72
C LEU A 72 -7.33 13.35 19.14
N THR A 73 -7.24 12.09 19.59
CA THR A 73 -7.69 11.71 20.95
C THR A 73 -6.84 12.35 22.04
N ASN A 74 -5.58 12.69 21.76
CA ASN A 74 -4.71 13.42 22.68
C ASN A 74 -4.91 14.96 22.62
N THR A 75 -5.60 15.46 21.59
CA THR A 75 -5.78 16.89 21.34
C THR A 75 -7.15 17.38 21.76
N PHE A 76 -8.19 16.57 21.58
CA PHE A 76 -9.56 16.90 21.92
C PHE A 76 -9.86 16.65 23.41
N ASP A 77 -10.87 17.34 23.93
CA ASP A 77 -11.41 17.10 25.26
C ASP A 77 -11.89 15.65 25.40
N ALA A 78 -11.53 14.99 26.49
CA ALA A 78 -11.88 13.59 26.73
C ALA A 78 -13.40 13.33 26.62
N LYS A 79 -14.23 14.29 27.05
CA LYS A 79 -15.68 14.17 26.93
C LYS A 79 -16.15 14.10 25.48
N VAL A 80 -15.53 14.87 24.58
CA VAL A 80 -15.83 14.81 23.15
C VAL A 80 -15.46 13.45 22.57
N ILE A 81 -14.31 12.92 22.97
CA ILE A 81 -13.88 11.58 22.53
C ILE A 81 -14.86 10.51 23.02
N ASP A 82 -15.23 10.52 24.30
CA ASP A 82 -16.16 9.56 24.88
C ASP A 82 -17.53 9.61 24.18
N GLU A 83 -18.06 10.80 23.93
CA GLU A 83 -19.33 11.00 23.21
C GLU A 83 -19.25 10.40 21.78
N GLN A 84 -18.15 10.59 21.08
CA GLN A 84 -17.98 10.03 19.73
C GLN A 84 -17.79 8.49 19.75
N LEU A 85 -17.05 7.96 20.71
CA LEU A 85 -16.91 6.50 20.89
C LEU A 85 -18.25 5.82 21.20
N ILE A 86 -19.09 6.46 22.03
CA ILE A 86 -20.46 5.98 22.31
C ILE A 86 -21.31 6.04 21.05
N LYS A 87 -21.26 7.15 20.30
CA LYS A 87 -22.03 7.37 19.07
C LYS A 87 -21.71 6.32 18.00
N THR A 88 -20.44 5.98 17.82
CA THR A 88 -19.96 4.96 16.87
C THR A 88 -20.07 3.54 17.41
N SER A 89 -20.65 3.35 18.61
CA SER A 89 -20.75 2.03 19.25
C SER A 89 -19.40 1.29 19.37
N ALA A 90 -18.31 2.04 19.52
CA ALA A 90 -16.97 1.48 19.60
C ALA A 90 -16.82 0.57 20.85
N PRO A 91 -16.14 -0.59 20.72
CA PRO A 91 -15.86 -1.46 21.86
C PRO A 91 -15.05 -0.73 22.95
N LYS A 92 -15.23 -1.10 24.23
CA LYS A 92 -14.52 -0.45 25.35
C LYS A 92 -12.99 -0.44 25.21
N ASN A 93 -12.42 -1.44 24.56
CA ASN A 93 -10.98 -1.56 24.31
C ASN A 93 -10.55 -1.05 22.94
N PHE A 94 -11.43 -0.33 22.21
CA PHE A 94 -11.20 0.09 20.83
C PHE A 94 -9.86 0.83 20.64
N LEU A 95 -9.64 1.91 21.40
CA LEU A 95 -8.41 2.71 21.28
C LEU A 95 -7.15 1.91 21.65
N GLN A 96 -7.25 1.02 22.64
CA GLN A 96 -6.13 0.16 23.03
C GLN A 96 -5.81 -0.85 21.92
N LYS A 97 -6.82 -1.50 21.37
CA LYS A 97 -6.65 -2.48 20.28
C LYS A 97 -6.11 -1.84 19.02
N MET A 98 -6.58 -0.63 18.68
CA MET A 98 -6.06 0.17 17.59
C MET A 98 -4.55 0.44 17.75
N LYS A 99 -4.09 0.83 18.95
CA LYS A 99 -2.67 1.04 19.25
C LYS A 99 -1.83 -0.24 19.13
N GLU A 100 -2.39 -1.38 19.51
CA GLU A 100 -1.75 -2.68 19.38
C GLU A 100 -1.57 -3.07 17.90
N ILE A 101 -2.64 -2.98 17.10
CA ILE A 101 -2.61 -3.28 15.67
C ILE A 101 -1.64 -2.35 14.93
N LYS A 102 -1.71 -1.05 15.20
CA LYS A 102 -0.84 -0.02 14.61
C LYS A 102 0.65 -0.37 14.67
N ARG A 103 1.09 -0.99 15.76
CA ARG A 103 2.50 -1.34 16.00
C ARG A 103 2.92 -2.68 15.44
N GLN A 104 1.98 -3.47 14.94
CA GLN A 104 2.23 -4.86 14.58
C GLN A 104 1.65 -5.26 13.23
N LEU A 105 1.14 -4.33 12.41
CA LEU A 105 0.72 -4.66 11.05
C LEU A 105 1.93 -5.17 10.24
N TYR A 106 1.68 -6.22 9.46
CA TYR A 106 2.70 -6.88 8.66
C TYR A 106 2.96 -6.12 7.35
N LEU A 107 4.23 -6.04 6.98
CA LEU A 107 4.70 -5.68 5.64
C LEU A 107 5.71 -6.74 5.20
N GLU A 108 5.63 -7.18 3.96
CA GLU A 108 6.69 -7.98 3.35
C GLU A 108 7.73 -7.02 2.75
N ILE A 109 8.97 -7.13 3.20
CA ILE A 109 10.09 -6.30 2.77
C ILE A 109 11.28 -7.23 2.52
N ASN A 110 11.92 -7.12 1.37
CA ASN A 110 13.10 -7.92 1.07
C ASN A 110 14.40 -7.34 1.68
N GLU A 111 15.51 -8.04 1.50
CA GLU A 111 16.82 -7.65 2.04
C GLU A 111 17.34 -6.33 1.48
N ASP A 112 16.92 -5.94 0.28
CA ASP A 112 17.28 -4.68 -0.37
C ASP A 112 16.40 -3.49 0.09
N GLY A 113 15.44 -3.71 0.99
CA GLY A 113 14.50 -2.68 1.45
C GLY A 113 13.36 -2.39 0.47
N ILE A 114 13.12 -3.27 -0.49
CA ILE A 114 11.95 -3.17 -1.37
C ILE A 114 10.71 -3.65 -0.61
N ILE A 115 9.69 -2.81 -0.54
CA ILE A 115 8.41 -3.13 0.06
C ILE A 115 7.55 -3.84 -1.01
N ALA A 116 7.12 -5.07 -0.74
CA ALA A 116 6.22 -5.81 -1.62
C ALA A 116 4.86 -5.12 -1.75
N GLN A 117 4.19 -5.23 -2.89
CA GLN A 117 2.81 -4.73 -3.02
C GLN A 117 1.84 -5.46 -2.07
N PHE A 118 2.08 -6.75 -1.87
CA PHE A 118 1.31 -7.61 -0.96
C PHE A 118 2.15 -8.83 -0.57
N GLU A 119 1.74 -9.56 0.43
CA GLU A 119 2.44 -10.77 0.88
C GLU A 119 2.52 -11.81 -0.26
N GLY A 120 3.72 -12.31 -0.52
CA GLY A 120 3.99 -13.27 -1.58
C GLY A 120 4.29 -12.65 -2.96
N TYR A 121 4.29 -11.32 -3.09
CA TYR A 121 4.58 -10.64 -4.35
C TYR A 121 5.92 -11.06 -4.97
N PHE A 122 6.98 -11.19 -4.16
CA PHE A 122 8.30 -11.60 -4.65
C PHE A 122 8.39 -13.05 -5.14
N LYS A 123 7.37 -13.88 -4.87
CA LYS A 123 7.27 -15.27 -5.38
C LYS A 123 6.65 -15.34 -6.77
N LEU A 124 6.08 -14.23 -7.26
CA LEU A 124 5.53 -14.14 -8.60
C LEU A 124 6.65 -14.17 -9.65
N LYS A 125 6.31 -14.59 -10.86
CA LYS A 125 7.27 -14.65 -11.99
C LYS A 125 7.67 -13.24 -12.45
N GLU A 126 8.90 -13.10 -12.86
CA GLU A 126 9.32 -11.93 -13.65
C GLU A 126 8.73 -12.01 -15.06
N LEU A 127 8.32 -10.83 -15.60
CA LEU A 127 7.86 -10.74 -16.98
C LEU A 127 9.06 -10.54 -17.91
N ASP A 128 9.09 -11.22 -19.05
CA ASP A 128 10.06 -10.94 -20.11
C ASP A 128 9.66 -9.66 -20.88
N TRP A 129 9.98 -8.52 -20.28
CA TRP A 129 9.66 -7.20 -20.82
C TRP A 129 10.20 -7.01 -22.24
N THR A 130 11.41 -7.52 -22.53
CA THR A 130 12.05 -7.39 -23.85
C THR A 130 11.26 -8.15 -24.90
N ALA A 131 10.85 -9.38 -24.61
CA ALA A 131 10.03 -10.17 -25.52
C ALA A 131 8.67 -9.53 -25.78
N TYR A 132 7.99 -9.02 -24.72
CA TYR A 132 6.69 -8.38 -24.87
C TYR A 132 6.79 -7.05 -25.65
N GLN A 133 7.81 -6.23 -25.41
CA GLN A 133 8.05 -5.00 -26.18
C GLN A 133 8.38 -5.26 -27.63
N ALA A 134 9.10 -6.33 -27.92
CA ALA A 134 9.38 -6.74 -29.31
C ALA A 134 8.13 -7.28 -30.03
N LYS A 135 7.24 -7.95 -29.30
CA LYS A 135 6.04 -8.60 -29.88
C LYS A 135 4.87 -7.64 -30.08
N TYR A 136 4.70 -6.66 -29.16
CA TYR A 136 3.56 -5.75 -29.13
C TYR A 136 4.00 -4.29 -29.23
N SER A 137 3.34 -3.52 -30.09
CA SER A 137 3.60 -2.08 -30.25
C SER A 137 3.18 -1.26 -29.02
N ASN A 138 2.29 -1.79 -28.19
CA ASN A 138 1.77 -1.15 -26.99
C ASN A 138 1.54 -2.20 -25.91
N ILE A 139 2.16 -2.01 -24.74
CA ILE A 139 2.09 -2.92 -23.59
C ILE A 139 1.33 -2.33 -22.39
N TYR A 140 0.65 -1.18 -22.54
CA TYR A 140 -0.04 -0.49 -21.44
C TYR A 140 -1.12 -1.36 -20.77
N ARG A 141 -1.78 -2.20 -21.54
CA ARG A 141 -2.79 -3.13 -21.05
C ARG A 141 -2.24 -4.56 -21.02
N MET A 142 -1.16 -4.73 -20.25
CA MET A 142 -0.49 -6.03 -20.09
C MET A 142 -1.45 -7.11 -19.59
N ASP A 143 -2.40 -6.75 -18.74
CA ASP A 143 -3.50 -7.62 -18.30
C ASP A 143 -4.22 -8.29 -19.50
N ARG A 144 -4.57 -7.51 -20.51
CA ARG A 144 -5.27 -8.01 -21.71
C ARG A 144 -4.34 -8.83 -22.61
N LEU A 145 -3.07 -8.44 -22.72
CA LEU A 145 -2.10 -9.19 -23.52
C LEU A 145 -1.85 -10.58 -22.92
N LEU A 146 -1.63 -10.64 -21.61
CA LEU A 146 -1.46 -11.90 -20.89
C LEU A 146 -2.71 -12.78 -21.03
N ASN A 147 -3.90 -12.21 -20.82
CA ASN A 147 -5.15 -12.95 -20.99
C ASN A 147 -5.34 -13.50 -22.40
N ALA A 148 -4.95 -12.75 -23.44
CA ALA A 148 -5.01 -13.21 -24.83
C ALA A 148 -4.07 -14.39 -25.11
N GLU A 149 -3.02 -14.55 -24.32
CA GLU A 149 -2.07 -15.67 -24.38
C GLU A 149 -2.44 -16.82 -23.41
N GLY A 150 -3.59 -16.72 -22.70
CA GLY A 150 -4.02 -17.72 -21.74
C GLY A 150 -3.26 -17.64 -20.40
N LEU A 151 -2.64 -16.49 -20.12
CA LEU A 151 -1.89 -16.19 -18.90
C LEU A 151 -2.67 -15.18 -18.03
N SER A 152 -2.26 -15.00 -16.77
CA SER A 152 -2.84 -14.00 -15.87
C SER A 152 -1.77 -13.01 -15.39
N ALA A 153 -2.15 -11.73 -15.23
CA ALA A 153 -1.31 -10.75 -14.55
C ALA A 153 -1.03 -11.13 -13.09
N ASP A 154 -1.93 -11.87 -12.46
CA ASP A 154 -1.75 -12.40 -11.10
C ASP A 154 -0.50 -13.28 -10.93
N ASP A 155 0.02 -13.86 -12.04
CA ASP A 155 1.19 -14.74 -12.00
C ASP A 155 2.53 -13.99 -12.04
N TYR A 156 2.52 -12.69 -12.34
CA TYR A 156 3.74 -11.94 -12.67
C TYR A 156 3.93 -10.70 -11.77
N GLN A 157 5.20 -10.32 -11.57
CA GLN A 157 5.57 -9.05 -10.96
C GLN A 157 5.38 -7.91 -11.98
N VAL A 158 4.14 -7.54 -12.21
CA VAL A 158 3.75 -6.49 -13.16
C VAL A 158 2.69 -5.60 -12.52
N ALA A 159 2.74 -4.32 -12.78
CA ALA A 159 1.77 -3.37 -12.26
C ALA A 159 1.26 -2.44 -13.37
N LYS A 160 -0.01 -2.07 -13.32
CA LYS A 160 -0.55 -0.95 -14.08
C LYS A 160 -0.09 0.38 -13.47
N GLN A 161 -0.09 0.42 -12.16
CA GLN A 161 0.46 1.45 -11.29
C GLN A 161 0.86 0.77 -9.97
N ALA A 162 2.08 0.96 -9.50
CA ALA A 162 2.55 0.24 -8.31
C ALA A 162 1.92 0.79 -7.02
N ASP A 163 1.21 -0.06 -6.27
CA ASP A 163 0.57 0.29 -4.99
C ASP A 163 1.55 0.85 -3.98
N THR A 164 2.69 0.21 -3.82
CA THR A 164 3.75 0.62 -2.91
C THR A 164 4.20 2.05 -3.18
N LEU A 165 4.29 2.47 -4.43
CA LEU A 165 4.69 3.84 -4.77
C LEU A 165 3.64 4.87 -4.37
N MET A 166 2.37 4.50 -4.27
CA MET A 166 1.31 5.38 -3.77
C MET A 166 1.52 5.76 -2.30
N ILE A 167 2.23 4.94 -1.52
CA ILE A 167 2.61 5.27 -0.14
C ILE A 167 3.45 6.54 -0.15
N PHE A 168 4.52 6.58 -0.95
CA PHE A 168 5.44 7.70 -1.03
C PHE A 168 4.86 8.93 -1.74
N TYR A 169 3.81 8.74 -2.53
CA TYR A 169 3.06 9.83 -3.14
C TYR A 169 2.15 10.53 -2.12
N ASN A 170 1.47 9.77 -1.27
CA ASN A 170 0.47 10.27 -0.32
C ASN A 170 1.07 10.70 1.01
N LEU A 171 2.18 10.11 1.43
CA LEU A 171 2.84 10.38 2.70
C LEU A 171 4.24 10.96 2.47
N SER A 172 4.60 11.96 3.25
CA SER A 172 5.98 12.47 3.26
C SER A 172 6.94 11.39 3.75
N LYS A 173 8.22 11.44 3.29
CA LYS A 173 9.26 10.51 3.76
C LYS A 173 9.30 10.43 5.29
N LYS A 174 9.18 11.57 5.99
CA LYS A 174 9.15 11.61 7.46
C LYS A 174 8.00 10.81 8.07
N GLN A 175 6.80 10.85 7.45
CA GLN A 175 5.66 10.06 7.92
C GLN A 175 5.89 8.57 7.66
N VAL A 176 6.42 8.22 6.49
CA VAL A 176 6.77 6.83 6.16
C VAL A 176 7.83 6.29 7.11
N ASP A 177 8.91 7.03 7.35
CA ASP A 177 9.97 6.66 8.30
C ASP A 177 9.41 6.43 9.71
N HIS A 178 8.48 7.28 10.15
CA HIS A 178 7.83 7.15 11.45
C HIS A 178 6.99 5.87 11.54
N ILE A 179 6.17 5.61 10.53
CA ILE A 179 5.34 4.39 10.47
C ILE A 179 6.21 3.13 10.46
N LEU A 180 7.26 3.11 9.63
CA LEU A 180 8.19 1.97 9.57
C LEU A 180 8.89 1.73 10.91
N THR A 181 9.29 2.81 11.60
CA THR A 181 9.90 2.73 12.94
C THR A 181 8.91 2.17 13.96
N ASP A 182 7.66 2.65 13.98
CA ASP A 182 6.61 2.15 14.87
C ASP A 182 6.29 0.67 14.62
N LEU A 183 6.38 0.24 13.37
CA LEU A 183 6.24 -1.14 12.96
C LEU A 183 7.49 -1.99 13.19
N ASN A 184 8.59 -1.43 13.72
CA ASN A 184 9.89 -2.08 13.91
C ASN A 184 10.53 -2.61 12.61
N TYR A 185 10.39 -1.87 11.52
CA TYR A 185 11.14 -2.08 10.29
C TYR A 185 12.25 -1.05 10.16
N THR A 186 13.42 -1.49 9.69
CA THR A 186 14.55 -0.62 9.38
C THR A 186 14.93 -0.85 7.93
N LEU A 187 14.89 0.22 7.13
CA LEU A 187 15.22 0.19 5.71
C LEU A 187 16.51 0.99 5.45
N PRO A 188 17.20 0.73 4.32
CA PRO A 188 18.30 1.57 3.87
C PRO A 188 17.88 3.04 3.71
N GLU A 189 18.80 3.98 3.78
CA GLU A 189 18.47 5.41 3.69
C GLU A 189 17.84 5.79 2.33
N ASP A 190 18.25 5.10 1.28
CA ASP A 190 17.84 5.29 -0.12
C ASP A 190 16.68 4.36 -0.54
N TYR A 191 15.94 3.81 0.44
CA TYR A 191 14.84 2.87 0.12
C TYR A 191 13.77 3.44 -0.83
N VAL A 192 13.53 4.75 -0.83
CA VAL A 192 12.55 5.38 -1.74
C VAL A 192 13.05 5.29 -3.18
N GLU A 193 14.31 5.61 -3.41
CA GLU A 193 14.98 5.50 -4.71
C GLU A 193 14.97 4.06 -5.22
N GLN A 194 15.28 3.11 -4.34
CA GLN A 194 15.32 1.68 -4.68
C GLN A 194 13.93 1.15 -5.03
N ASN A 195 12.90 1.50 -4.25
CA ASN A 195 11.52 1.13 -4.55
C ASN A 195 11.04 1.78 -5.86
N LEU A 196 11.36 3.06 -6.11
CA LEU A 196 11.04 3.72 -7.37
C LEU A 196 11.68 2.98 -8.56
N ALA A 197 12.97 2.68 -8.50
CA ALA A 197 13.68 1.97 -9.57
C ALA A 197 13.10 0.56 -9.80
N TYR A 198 12.83 -0.18 -8.73
CA TYR A 198 12.28 -1.52 -8.79
C TYR A 198 10.91 -1.55 -9.49
N TYR A 199 9.99 -0.70 -9.06
CA TYR A 199 8.63 -0.67 -9.60
C TYR A 199 8.55 0.02 -10.96
N LEU A 200 9.41 1.01 -11.25
CA LEU A 200 9.47 1.64 -12.57
C LEU A 200 9.78 0.59 -13.68
N ALA A 201 10.66 -0.37 -13.38
CA ALA A 201 10.98 -1.46 -14.29
C ALA A 201 9.85 -2.47 -14.50
N ARG A 202 8.84 -2.47 -13.63
CA ARG A 202 7.73 -3.46 -13.59
C ARG A 202 6.36 -2.85 -13.83
N THR A 203 6.29 -1.56 -14.15
CA THR A 203 5.03 -0.84 -14.36
C THR A 203 4.80 -0.54 -15.84
N THR A 204 3.61 -0.87 -16.31
CA THR A 204 3.23 -0.65 -17.72
C THR A 204 2.79 0.77 -18.03
N HIS A 205 2.57 1.59 -17.01
CA HIS A 205 2.02 2.95 -17.14
C HIS A 205 0.69 3.01 -17.92
N GLY A 206 -0.14 1.99 -17.76
CA GLY A 206 -1.46 1.89 -18.40
C GLY A 206 -2.50 2.88 -17.86
N SER A 207 -2.11 3.76 -16.94
CA SER A 207 -2.93 4.80 -16.32
C SER A 207 -2.17 6.13 -16.35
N THR A 208 -2.87 7.23 -16.60
CA THR A 208 -2.31 8.59 -16.48
C THR A 208 -1.86 8.89 -15.05
N LEU A 209 -2.54 8.34 -14.03
CA LEU A 209 -2.15 8.48 -12.63
C LEU A 209 -0.75 7.89 -12.39
N SER A 210 -0.43 6.75 -12.98
CA SER A 210 0.85 6.09 -12.80
C SER A 210 2.03 6.99 -13.14
N ARG A 211 1.98 7.67 -14.29
CA ARG A 211 3.06 8.57 -14.72
C ARG A 211 3.24 9.76 -13.80
N ILE A 212 2.13 10.38 -13.37
CA ILE A 212 2.16 11.52 -12.42
C ILE A 212 2.82 11.10 -11.10
N VAL A 213 2.44 9.94 -10.55
CA VAL A 213 3.02 9.40 -9.31
C VAL A 213 4.52 9.18 -9.48
N HIS A 214 4.94 8.48 -10.54
CA HIS A 214 6.36 8.22 -10.80
C HIS A 214 7.16 9.50 -11.05
N ALA A 215 6.59 10.48 -11.79
CA ALA A 215 7.23 11.78 -12.01
C ALA A 215 7.45 12.55 -10.70
N GLN A 216 6.44 12.57 -9.82
CA GLN A 216 6.59 13.20 -8.51
C GLN A 216 7.64 12.50 -7.65
N LEU A 217 7.67 11.17 -7.63
CA LEU A 217 8.67 10.42 -6.88
C LEU A 217 10.07 10.62 -7.43
N ALA A 218 10.24 10.67 -8.76
CA ALA A 218 11.51 11.01 -9.38
C ALA A 218 12.00 12.39 -8.95
N ALA A 219 11.10 13.39 -8.86
CA ALA A 219 11.45 14.71 -8.33
C ALA A 219 11.81 14.67 -6.83
N ILE A 220 11.13 13.87 -6.02
CA ILE A 220 11.46 13.68 -4.59
C ILE A 220 12.87 13.11 -4.41
N VAL A 221 13.26 12.14 -5.23
CA VAL A 221 14.61 11.54 -5.20
C VAL A 221 15.65 12.35 -6.02
N LYS A 222 15.26 13.55 -6.51
CA LYS A 222 16.09 14.49 -7.24
C LYS A 222 16.59 13.99 -8.60
N ASP A 223 15.85 13.10 -9.24
CA ASP A 223 16.04 12.74 -10.64
C ASP A 223 15.13 13.59 -11.54
N ASP A 224 15.51 14.85 -11.75
CA ASP A 224 14.75 15.82 -12.53
C ASP A 224 14.62 15.39 -14.01
N THR A 225 15.57 14.66 -14.55
CA THR A 225 15.53 14.14 -15.92
C THR A 225 14.43 13.09 -16.08
N LEU A 226 14.37 12.13 -15.17
CA LEU A 226 13.33 11.13 -15.14
C LEU A 226 11.96 11.77 -14.86
N ALA A 227 11.88 12.68 -13.90
CA ALA A 227 10.66 13.39 -13.54
C ALA A 227 10.05 14.11 -14.75
N TRP A 228 10.88 14.86 -15.48
CA TRP A 228 10.45 15.60 -16.66
C TRP A 228 10.00 14.67 -17.81
N ARG A 229 10.75 13.60 -18.07
CA ARG A 229 10.39 12.61 -19.07
C ARG A 229 9.01 11.99 -18.80
N LEU A 230 8.78 11.51 -17.55
CA LEU A 230 7.52 10.88 -17.15
C LEU A 230 6.34 11.86 -17.17
N PHE A 231 6.60 13.15 -16.93
CA PHE A 231 5.57 14.18 -16.98
C PHE A 231 5.13 14.52 -18.41
N GLN A 232 6.03 14.41 -19.40
CA GLN A 232 5.75 14.73 -20.79
C GLN A 232 5.07 13.59 -21.58
N GLU A 233 5.23 12.35 -21.17
CA GLU A 233 4.64 11.16 -21.79
C GLU A 233 3.18 10.93 -21.38
#